data_0c41c7935b4af3f2def64c9c92bbf678
#
_entry.id   0c41c7935b4af3f2def64c9c92bbf678
#
_cell.length_a   1.000
_cell.length_b   1.000
_cell.length_c   1.000
_cell.angle_alpha   90.00
_cell.angle_beta   90.00
_cell.angle_gamma   90.00
#
_symmetry.space_group_name_H-M   'P 1'
#
loop_
_entity.id
_entity.type
_entity.pdbx_description
1 polymer ?
#
loop_
_entity_poly.entity_id
_entity_poly.type
_entity_poly.pdbx_seq_one_letter_code
_entity_poly.pdbx_strand_id
1 'polypeptide(L)'
;ILRNGNFDYIFHYAALVGVDRTINNPIEVLNDLSGFENIFFLAKDTNVKKIFFSSSSEVYGEPVELPQREYLTPLNSRLPYAVIKNVGECFCKSYKQEHDLDFTIFRFFNTYGKRQSEDFVVSKFLALAKENKDITVYGTGLQTRTFCYIDDHIEATIRAFRDNIYNNEIVNIGNNEETTILQLAETIIKIFDSKSKIIHLDPLEEGDMTRRQPDVQRMKHLLNRNFTSLEKEIKKIIK
;
A
#
# COMPACT_ATOMS: atom_id res chain seq x y z
N ILE A 1 -1.04 -20.40 18.06
CA ILE A 1 -0.93 -19.09 18.74
C ILE A 1 -2.34 -18.56 19.03
N LEU A 2 -3.23 -18.32 18.05
CA LEU A 2 -4.57 -17.75 18.26
C LEU A 2 -5.43 -18.57 19.24
N ARG A 3 -5.41 -19.91 19.17
CA ARG A 3 -6.19 -20.78 20.06
C ARG A 3 -5.79 -20.68 21.54
N ASN A 4 -4.52 -20.42 21.80
CA ASN A 4 -3.94 -20.43 23.15
C ASN A 4 -3.62 -19.03 23.68
N GLY A 5 -3.76 -18.01 22.84
CA GLY A 5 -3.55 -16.61 23.19
C GLY A 5 -4.89 -15.90 23.40
N ASN A 6 -4.88 -14.94 24.30
CA ASN A 6 -6.06 -14.10 24.53
C ASN A 6 -5.86 -12.78 23.79
N PHE A 7 -6.08 -12.80 22.47
CA PHE A 7 -5.93 -11.62 21.62
C PHE A 7 -7.29 -10.98 21.34
N ASP A 8 -7.38 -9.66 21.51
CA ASP A 8 -8.57 -8.89 21.17
C ASP A 8 -8.58 -8.41 19.72
N TYR A 9 -7.39 -8.21 19.13
CA TYR A 9 -7.23 -7.59 17.80
C TYR A 9 -6.15 -8.30 16.97
N ILE A 10 -6.39 -8.37 15.68
CA ILE A 10 -5.41 -8.89 14.70
C ILE A 10 -5.12 -7.79 13.69
N PHE A 11 -3.84 -7.43 13.52
CA PHE A 11 -3.36 -6.62 12.41
C PHE A 11 -2.74 -7.57 11.37
N HIS A 12 -3.55 -7.94 10.38
CA HIS A 12 -3.09 -8.84 9.31
C HIS A 12 -2.46 -8.04 8.18
N TYR A 13 -1.16 -7.77 8.32
CA TYR A 13 -0.36 -6.99 7.38
C TYR A 13 0.67 -7.85 6.63
N ALA A 14 0.79 -9.13 6.99
CA ALA A 14 1.67 -10.06 6.29
C ALA A 14 1.12 -10.40 4.90
N ALA A 15 1.96 -10.31 3.90
CA ALA A 15 1.65 -10.71 2.53
C ALA A 15 2.93 -10.80 1.70
N LEU A 16 2.88 -11.52 0.58
CA LEU A 16 3.89 -11.40 -0.45
C LEU A 16 3.68 -10.08 -1.21
N VAL A 17 4.67 -9.20 -1.19
CA VAL A 17 4.59 -7.85 -1.77
C VAL A 17 5.80 -7.54 -2.67
N GLY A 18 5.67 -6.50 -3.50
CA GLY A 18 6.68 -6.08 -4.47
C GLY A 18 6.26 -6.46 -5.90
N VAL A 19 6.27 -5.48 -6.83
CA VAL A 19 5.75 -5.66 -8.19
C VAL A 19 6.46 -6.81 -8.89
N ASP A 20 7.79 -6.76 -8.99
CA ASP A 20 8.58 -7.80 -9.68
C ASP A 20 8.38 -9.17 -9.04
N ARG A 21 8.33 -9.24 -7.70
CA ARG A 21 8.14 -10.49 -6.98
C ARG A 21 6.77 -11.09 -7.21
N THR A 22 5.71 -10.28 -7.18
CA THR A 22 4.33 -10.75 -7.33
C THR A 22 4.00 -11.13 -8.76
N ILE A 23 4.60 -10.48 -9.76
CA ILE A 23 4.46 -10.85 -11.18
C ILE A 23 5.20 -12.15 -11.47
N ASN A 24 6.42 -12.30 -10.98
CA ASN A 24 7.26 -13.47 -11.26
C ASN A 24 6.89 -14.72 -10.44
N ASN A 25 6.16 -14.57 -9.32
CA ASN A 25 5.76 -15.67 -8.44
C ASN A 25 4.24 -15.67 -8.16
N PRO A 26 3.37 -15.73 -9.18
CA PRO A 26 1.94 -15.58 -8.98
C PRO A 26 1.32 -16.70 -8.13
N ILE A 27 1.84 -17.92 -8.17
CA ILE A 27 1.36 -19.04 -7.34
C ILE A 27 1.68 -18.79 -5.87
N GLU A 28 2.84 -18.25 -5.53
CA GLU A 28 3.20 -17.91 -4.15
C GLU A 28 2.26 -16.82 -3.60
N VAL A 29 1.89 -15.86 -4.42
CA VAL A 29 0.88 -14.83 -4.06
C VAL A 29 -0.46 -15.47 -3.71
N LEU A 30 -0.92 -16.45 -4.49
CA LEU A 30 -2.19 -17.14 -4.25
C LEU A 30 -2.17 -17.97 -2.96
N ASN A 31 -1.00 -18.38 -2.46
CA ASN A 31 -0.88 -19.09 -1.19
C ASN A 31 -1.30 -18.26 0.03
N ASP A 32 -1.37 -16.92 -0.09
CA ASP A 32 -1.92 -16.05 0.97
C ASP A 32 -3.38 -16.40 1.31
N LEU A 33 -4.13 -17.04 0.40
CA LEU A 33 -5.49 -17.52 0.64
C LEU A 33 -5.57 -18.42 1.88
N SER A 34 -4.66 -19.38 2.01
CA SER A 34 -4.64 -20.28 3.16
C SER A 34 -4.37 -19.53 4.48
N GLY A 35 -3.61 -18.43 4.41
CA GLY A 35 -3.40 -17.52 5.54
C GLY A 35 -4.71 -16.85 5.98
N PHE A 36 -5.52 -16.37 5.03
CA PHE A 36 -6.83 -15.78 5.33
C PHE A 36 -7.77 -16.80 5.94
N GLU A 37 -7.92 -17.98 5.32
CA GLU A 37 -8.74 -19.07 5.84
C GLU A 37 -8.39 -19.38 7.30
N ASN A 38 -7.11 -19.58 7.61
CA ASN A 38 -6.66 -19.90 8.95
C ASN A 38 -6.93 -18.78 9.96
N ILE A 39 -6.66 -17.51 9.59
CA ILE A 39 -6.83 -16.37 10.50
C ILE A 39 -8.31 -16.15 10.81
N PHE A 40 -9.17 -16.08 9.79
CA PHE A 40 -10.58 -15.81 9.96
C PHE A 40 -11.30 -16.97 10.64
N PHE A 41 -10.98 -18.21 10.25
CA PHE A 41 -11.54 -19.40 10.89
C PHE A 41 -11.21 -19.45 12.38
N LEU A 42 -9.98 -19.14 12.78
CA LEU A 42 -9.59 -19.13 14.18
C LEU A 42 -10.11 -17.91 14.93
N ALA A 43 -10.18 -16.75 14.28
CA ALA A 43 -10.64 -15.54 14.92
C ALA A 43 -12.11 -15.64 15.37
N LYS A 44 -13.00 -16.23 14.55
CA LYS A 44 -14.42 -16.39 14.88
C LYS A 44 -14.68 -17.25 16.13
N ASP A 45 -13.77 -18.19 16.41
CA ASP A 45 -13.89 -19.15 17.52
C ASP A 45 -13.05 -18.74 18.75
N THR A 46 -12.55 -17.51 18.78
CA THR A 46 -11.71 -16.97 19.86
C THR A 46 -12.25 -15.62 20.36
N ASN A 47 -11.53 -14.97 21.28
CA ASN A 47 -11.93 -13.67 21.83
C ASN A 47 -11.55 -12.46 20.91
N VAL A 48 -11.15 -12.72 19.66
CA VAL A 48 -10.82 -11.66 18.70
C VAL A 48 -12.06 -10.84 18.39
N LYS A 49 -12.00 -9.55 18.66
CA LYS A 49 -13.09 -8.60 18.45
C LYS A 49 -13.06 -7.98 17.05
N LYS A 50 -11.84 -7.82 16.49
CA LYS A 50 -11.69 -7.10 15.23
C LYS A 50 -10.40 -7.46 14.50
N ILE A 51 -10.49 -7.48 13.16
CA ILE A 51 -9.35 -7.66 12.25
C ILE A 51 -9.10 -6.35 11.50
N PHE A 52 -7.86 -5.87 11.53
CA PHE A 52 -7.35 -4.80 10.67
C PHE A 52 -6.63 -5.45 9.48
N PHE A 53 -7.19 -5.28 8.29
CA PHE A 53 -6.71 -5.97 7.09
C PHE A 53 -5.98 -5.01 6.15
N SER A 54 -4.75 -5.39 5.76
CA SER A 54 -4.00 -4.68 4.74
C SER A 54 -4.44 -5.09 3.34
N SER A 55 -5.31 -4.31 2.74
CA SER A 55 -5.59 -4.34 1.31
C SER A 55 -4.60 -3.42 0.56
N SER A 56 -4.82 -3.21 -0.71
CA SER A 56 -3.91 -2.46 -1.57
C SER A 56 -4.68 -1.59 -2.57
N SER A 57 -4.07 -0.49 -3.00
CA SER A 57 -4.55 0.30 -4.14
C SER A 57 -4.55 -0.49 -5.46
N GLU A 58 -3.81 -1.59 -5.53
CA GLU A 58 -3.79 -2.49 -6.69
C GLU A 58 -5.18 -3.06 -7.02
N VAL A 59 -6.08 -3.19 -6.03
CA VAL A 59 -7.44 -3.71 -6.25
C VAL A 59 -8.25 -2.85 -7.23
N TYR A 60 -7.95 -1.55 -7.32
CA TYR A 60 -8.61 -0.66 -8.27
C TYR A 60 -8.23 -0.90 -9.73
N GLY A 61 -7.02 -1.43 -9.99
CA GLY A 61 -6.50 -1.60 -11.34
C GLY A 61 -6.23 -0.27 -12.06
N GLU A 62 -6.29 -0.29 -13.40
CA GLU A 62 -6.19 0.93 -14.19
C GLU A 62 -7.35 1.88 -13.86
N PRO A 63 -7.09 3.17 -13.60
CA PRO A 63 -8.11 4.08 -13.11
C PRO A 63 -9.17 4.36 -14.18
N VAL A 64 -10.44 4.15 -13.81
CA VAL A 64 -11.61 4.58 -14.60
C VAL A 64 -12.08 5.97 -14.19
N GLU A 65 -11.72 6.40 -12.99
CA GLU A 65 -11.96 7.73 -12.44
C GLU A 65 -10.87 8.09 -11.42
N LEU A 66 -10.70 9.38 -11.17
CA LEU A 66 -9.82 9.93 -10.14
C LEU A 66 -10.53 11.06 -9.39
N PRO A 67 -10.30 11.19 -8.08
CA PRO A 67 -9.56 10.26 -7.23
C PRO A 67 -10.30 8.93 -7.04
N GLN A 68 -9.54 7.85 -6.75
CA GLN A 68 -10.10 6.53 -6.47
C GLN A 68 -10.78 6.52 -5.11
N ARG A 69 -12.09 6.20 -5.09
CA ARG A 69 -12.96 6.26 -3.91
C ARG A 69 -13.33 4.86 -3.41
N GLU A 70 -13.33 4.65 -2.09
CA GLU A 70 -13.44 3.33 -1.46
C GLU A 70 -14.68 2.52 -1.89
N TYR A 71 -15.81 3.19 -2.08
CA TYR A 71 -17.09 2.52 -2.37
C TYR A 71 -17.65 2.78 -3.76
N LEU A 72 -17.08 3.74 -4.50
CA LEU A 72 -17.62 4.15 -5.79
C LEU A 72 -16.75 3.69 -6.96
N THR A 73 -15.41 3.70 -6.78
CA THR A 73 -14.49 3.27 -7.83
C THR A 73 -14.51 1.76 -7.96
N PRO A 74 -14.76 1.20 -9.15
CA PRO A 74 -14.74 -0.23 -9.40
C PRO A 74 -13.40 -0.88 -9.07
N LEU A 75 -13.45 -2.15 -8.62
CA LEU A 75 -12.28 -3.01 -8.43
C LEU A 75 -12.10 -3.87 -9.68
N ASN A 76 -11.21 -3.48 -10.58
CA ASN A 76 -11.08 -4.10 -11.89
C ASN A 76 -9.68 -4.64 -12.21
N SER A 77 -8.79 -4.72 -11.23
CA SER A 77 -7.49 -5.37 -11.41
C SER A 77 -7.63 -6.88 -11.58
N ARG A 78 -6.84 -7.43 -12.53
CA ARG A 78 -6.77 -8.87 -12.82
C ARG A 78 -5.47 -9.51 -12.33
N LEU A 79 -4.55 -8.72 -11.78
CA LEU A 79 -3.28 -9.23 -11.27
C LEU A 79 -3.51 -10.11 -10.04
N PRO A 80 -2.83 -11.27 -9.92
CA PRO A 80 -3.00 -12.20 -8.81
C PRO A 80 -2.92 -11.53 -7.44
N TYR A 81 -1.97 -10.62 -7.24
CA TYR A 81 -1.84 -9.87 -5.99
C TYR A 81 -3.08 -9.02 -5.66
N ALA A 82 -3.61 -8.31 -6.62
CA ALA A 82 -4.80 -7.50 -6.41
C ALA A 82 -6.06 -8.36 -6.19
N VAL A 83 -6.17 -9.47 -6.92
CA VAL A 83 -7.26 -10.44 -6.76
C VAL A 83 -7.24 -11.01 -5.35
N ILE A 84 -6.07 -11.48 -4.86
CA ILE A 84 -5.98 -12.06 -3.51
C ILE A 84 -6.25 -11.02 -2.42
N LYS A 85 -5.85 -9.76 -2.60
CA LYS A 85 -6.23 -8.67 -1.68
C LYS A 85 -7.74 -8.43 -1.65
N ASN A 86 -8.40 -8.45 -2.82
CA ASN A 86 -9.85 -8.33 -2.90
C ASN A 86 -10.57 -9.54 -2.25
N VAL A 87 -10.03 -10.75 -2.42
CA VAL A 87 -10.52 -11.94 -1.69
C VAL A 87 -10.45 -11.73 -0.18
N GLY A 88 -9.33 -11.20 0.34
CA GLY A 88 -9.21 -10.86 1.76
C GLY A 88 -10.25 -9.82 2.24
N GLU A 89 -10.59 -8.82 1.39
CA GLU A 89 -11.71 -7.90 1.68
C GLU A 89 -13.06 -8.63 1.73
N CYS A 90 -13.26 -9.64 0.87
CA CYS A 90 -14.45 -10.49 0.91
C CYS A 90 -14.51 -11.30 2.21
N PHE A 91 -13.38 -11.88 2.66
CA PHE A 91 -13.32 -12.56 3.96
C PHE A 91 -13.76 -11.64 5.11
N CYS A 92 -13.22 -10.42 5.18
CA CYS A 92 -13.62 -9.43 6.20
C CYS A 92 -15.15 -9.24 6.23
N LYS A 93 -15.74 -8.96 5.07
CA LYS A 93 -17.18 -8.68 4.94
C LYS A 93 -18.05 -9.91 5.26
N SER A 94 -17.66 -11.08 4.77
CA SER A 94 -18.41 -12.34 4.99
C SER A 94 -18.37 -12.76 6.46
N TYR A 95 -17.21 -12.68 7.10
CA TYR A 95 -17.10 -13.04 8.52
C TYR A 95 -17.78 -12.02 9.45
N LYS A 96 -17.88 -10.75 9.04
CA LYS A 96 -18.75 -9.79 9.75
C LYS A 96 -20.22 -10.18 9.62
N GLN A 97 -20.65 -10.52 8.41
CA GLN A 97 -22.06 -10.88 8.16
C GLN A 97 -22.50 -12.16 8.88
N GLU A 98 -21.65 -13.21 8.89
CA GLU A 98 -22.01 -14.52 9.39
C GLU A 98 -21.65 -14.76 10.87
N HIS A 99 -20.62 -14.07 11.37
CA HIS A 99 -20.03 -14.33 12.70
C HIS A 99 -19.89 -13.08 13.55
N ASP A 100 -20.37 -11.92 13.08
CA ASP A 100 -20.26 -10.61 13.75
C ASP A 100 -18.80 -10.19 14.11
N LEU A 101 -17.82 -10.70 13.35
CA LEU A 101 -16.42 -10.35 13.52
C LEU A 101 -16.11 -8.99 12.87
N ASP A 102 -15.82 -7.98 13.67
CA ASP A 102 -15.55 -6.64 13.18
C ASP A 102 -14.26 -6.56 12.36
N PHE A 103 -14.22 -5.59 11.45
CA PHE A 103 -13.03 -5.34 10.65
C PHE A 103 -12.80 -3.84 10.39
N THR A 104 -11.60 -3.50 9.95
CA THR A 104 -11.29 -2.30 9.17
C THR A 104 -10.34 -2.69 8.06
N ILE A 105 -10.66 -2.32 6.82
CA ILE A 105 -9.84 -2.58 5.64
C ILE A 105 -9.07 -1.31 5.31
N PHE A 106 -7.76 -1.41 5.20
CA PHE A 106 -6.90 -0.33 4.74
C PHE A 106 -6.39 -0.64 3.33
N ARG A 107 -6.78 0.15 2.34
CA ARG A 107 -6.19 0.09 0.99
C ARG A 107 -4.98 1.01 0.95
N PHE A 108 -3.79 0.41 1.03
CA PHE A 108 -2.54 1.14 1.06
C PHE A 108 -2.12 1.57 -0.33
N PHE A 109 -1.81 2.86 -0.46
CA PHE A 109 -1.14 3.46 -1.62
C PHE A 109 0.34 3.59 -1.32
N ASN A 110 1.18 3.61 -2.35
CA ASN A 110 2.65 3.58 -2.29
C ASN A 110 3.25 4.18 -1.02
N THR A 111 3.39 3.37 0.00
CA THR A 111 4.04 3.75 1.27
C THR A 111 5.56 3.74 1.08
N TYR A 112 6.27 4.67 1.68
CA TYR A 112 7.73 4.71 1.70
C TYR A 112 8.29 5.06 3.08
N GLY A 113 9.54 4.66 3.35
CA GLY A 113 10.22 4.92 4.62
C GLY A 113 11.58 4.25 4.73
N LYS A 114 12.32 4.51 5.81
CA LYS A 114 13.74 4.08 6.00
C LYS A 114 13.99 2.58 5.86
N ARG A 115 13.00 1.73 6.15
CA ARG A 115 13.16 0.28 6.17
C ARG A 115 12.46 -0.40 4.99
N GLN A 116 12.04 0.37 4.00
CA GLN A 116 11.43 -0.20 2.81
C GLN A 116 12.46 -0.99 2.00
N SER A 117 12.04 -2.17 1.47
CA SER A 117 12.86 -2.94 0.56
C SER A 117 13.20 -2.15 -0.71
N GLU A 118 14.38 -2.40 -1.28
CA GLU A 118 14.81 -1.83 -2.56
C GLU A 118 14.03 -2.36 -3.77
N ASP A 119 13.11 -3.31 -3.57
CA ASP A 119 12.13 -3.70 -4.60
C ASP A 119 11.13 -2.57 -4.93
N PHE A 120 11.04 -1.54 -4.06
CA PHE A 120 10.13 -0.40 -4.24
C PHE A 120 10.86 0.83 -4.77
N VAL A 121 10.21 1.56 -5.65
CA VAL A 121 10.80 2.64 -6.45
C VAL A 121 11.51 3.71 -5.63
N VAL A 122 10.94 4.17 -4.51
CA VAL A 122 11.58 5.22 -3.68
C VAL A 122 12.89 4.68 -3.09
N SER A 123 12.87 3.52 -2.44
CA SER A 123 14.06 2.93 -1.82
C SER A 123 15.11 2.56 -2.86
N LYS A 124 14.71 2.02 -4.00
CA LYS A 124 15.59 1.70 -5.14
C LYS A 124 16.31 2.96 -5.64
N PHE A 125 15.59 4.05 -5.86
CA PHE A 125 16.19 5.28 -6.35
C PHE A 125 17.12 5.93 -5.31
N LEU A 126 16.75 5.88 -4.02
CA LEU A 126 17.60 6.35 -2.93
C LEU A 126 18.93 5.57 -2.87
N ALA A 127 18.88 4.24 -2.97
CA ALA A 127 20.07 3.39 -2.96
C ALA A 127 20.99 3.69 -4.16
N LEU A 128 20.42 3.75 -5.37
CA LEU A 128 21.18 4.05 -6.59
C LEU A 128 21.80 5.45 -6.56
N ALA A 129 21.05 6.47 -6.17
CA ALA A 129 21.56 7.84 -6.10
C ALA A 129 22.69 8.00 -5.07
N LYS A 130 22.57 7.33 -3.92
CA LYS A 130 23.61 7.31 -2.88
C LYS A 130 24.95 6.77 -3.40
N GLU A 131 24.89 5.78 -4.29
CA GLU A 131 26.08 5.14 -4.88
C GLU A 131 26.51 5.78 -6.21
N ASN A 132 25.88 6.87 -6.65
CA ASN A 132 26.08 7.51 -7.97
C ASN A 132 25.90 6.52 -9.13
N LYS A 133 25.04 5.51 -8.97
CA LYS A 133 24.64 4.57 -10.00
C LYS A 133 23.48 5.12 -10.81
N ASP A 134 23.38 4.74 -12.09
CA ASP A 134 22.31 5.19 -12.95
C ASP A 134 20.94 4.68 -12.44
N ILE A 135 19.93 5.57 -12.51
CA ILE A 135 18.56 5.30 -12.10
C ILE A 135 17.76 4.86 -13.34
N THR A 136 17.21 3.64 -13.30
CA THR A 136 16.40 3.12 -14.38
C THR A 136 14.93 3.47 -14.21
N VAL A 137 14.31 4.00 -15.27
CA VAL A 137 12.89 4.39 -15.34
C VAL A 137 12.23 3.65 -16.49
N TYR A 138 11.13 2.97 -16.22
CA TYR A 138 10.37 2.27 -17.27
C TYR A 138 9.56 3.26 -18.12
N GLY A 139 9.59 3.08 -19.45
CA GLY A 139 8.92 3.96 -20.40
C GLY A 139 9.40 5.40 -20.31
N THR A 140 8.48 6.35 -20.43
CA THR A 140 8.77 7.80 -20.34
C THR A 140 8.95 8.31 -18.91
N GLY A 141 8.53 7.53 -17.90
CA GLY A 141 8.51 7.97 -16.49
C GLY A 141 7.39 8.96 -16.15
N LEU A 142 6.44 9.19 -17.08
CA LEU A 142 5.32 10.14 -16.87
C LEU A 142 4.14 9.53 -16.08
N GLN A 143 4.16 8.22 -15.84
CA GLN A 143 3.18 7.59 -14.94
C GLN A 143 3.28 8.23 -13.55
N THR A 144 2.11 8.56 -12.95
CA THR A 144 2.04 9.24 -11.67
C THR A 144 1.73 8.30 -10.52
N ARG A 145 2.29 8.59 -9.37
CA ARG A 145 2.00 7.93 -8.09
C ARG A 145 1.83 8.99 -7.00
N THR A 146 1.13 8.61 -5.95
CA THR A 146 1.11 9.36 -4.70
C THR A 146 1.93 8.59 -3.68
N PHE A 147 2.83 9.26 -2.98
CA PHE A 147 3.74 8.62 -2.01
C PHE A 147 3.34 8.99 -0.59
N CYS A 148 3.02 7.99 0.22
CA CYS A 148 2.62 8.14 1.61
C CYS A 148 3.80 7.82 2.53
N TYR A 149 4.20 8.76 3.38
CA TYR A 149 5.24 8.50 4.36
C TYR A 149 4.76 7.51 5.42
N ILE A 150 5.65 6.61 5.84
CA ILE A 150 5.31 5.51 6.76
C ILE A 150 4.72 6.01 8.09
N ASP A 151 5.16 7.15 8.62
CA ASP A 151 4.63 7.67 9.88
C ASP A 151 3.19 8.18 9.73
N ASP A 152 2.82 8.76 8.56
CA ASP A 152 1.44 9.13 8.25
C ASP A 152 0.55 7.88 8.18
N HIS A 153 1.05 6.83 7.53
CA HIS A 153 0.37 5.54 7.44
C HIS A 153 0.13 4.94 8.85
N ILE A 154 1.19 4.84 9.66
CA ILE A 154 1.10 4.27 11.01
C ILE A 154 0.18 5.10 11.89
N GLU A 155 0.31 6.43 11.88
CA GLU A 155 -0.54 7.31 12.69
C GLU A 155 -2.02 7.14 12.33
N ALA A 156 -2.35 7.13 11.04
CA ALA A 156 -3.73 6.95 10.59
C ALA A 156 -4.31 5.60 11.03
N THR A 157 -3.54 4.51 10.85
CA THR A 157 -4.02 3.16 11.24
C THR A 157 -4.14 2.99 12.75
N ILE A 158 -3.21 3.56 13.53
CA ILE A 158 -3.30 3.56 15.00
C ILE A 158 -4.48 4.39 15.48
N ARG A 159 -4.78 5.54 14.88
CA ARG A 159 -5.95 6.34 15.26
C ARG A 159 -7.25 5.62 14.94
N ALA A 160 -7.37 5.00 13.77
CA ALA A 160 -8.54 4.18 13.46
C ALA A 160 -8.78 3.09 14.52
N PHE A 161 -7.70 2.48 15.04
CA PHE A 161 -7.76 1.52 16.11
C PHE A 161 -8.14 2.15 17.46
N ARG A 162 -7.42 3.17 17.92
CA ARG A 162 -7.59 3.76 19.24
C ARG A 162 -8.93 4.45 19.43
N ASP A 163 -9.38 5.17 18.40
CA ASP A 163 -10.60 5.97 18.43
C ASP A 163 -11.81 5.13 17.99
N ASN A 164 -11.58 3.84 17.60
CA ASN A 164 -12.57 2.90 17.10
C ASN A 164 -13.48 3.48 16.00
N ILE A 165 -12.88 4.22 15.08
CA ILE A 165 -13.56 4.81 13.93
C ILE A 165 -13.29 4.01 12.66
N TYR A 166 -14.17 4.17 11.67
CA TYR A 166 -14.20 3.34 10.45
C TYR A 166 -14.33 1.85 10.73
N ASN A 167 -15.14 1.52 11.73
CA ASN A 167 -15.48 0.14 12.07
C ASN A 167 -16.35 -0.45 10.96
N ASN A 168 -15.97 -1.64 10.47
CA ASN A 168 -16.61 -2.33 9.36
C ASN A 168 -16.59 -1.54 8.03
N GLU A 169 -15.54 -0.73 7.86
CA GLU A 169 -15.39 0.13 6.71
C GLU A 169 -14.03 -0.03 6.01
N ILE A 170 -13.94 0.55 4.82
CA ILE A 170 -12.73 0.62 4.00
C ILE A 170 -12.17 2.04 4.07
N VAL A 171 -10.85 2.15 4.17
CA VAL A 171 -10.13 3.44 4.21
C VAL A 171 -8.95 3.40 3.25
N ASN A 172 -8.90 4.35 2.33
CA ASN A 172 -7.71 4.59 1.53
C ASN A 172 -6.63 5.26 2.40
N ILE A 173 -5.48 4.63 2.50
CA ILE A 173 -4.31 5.16 3.20
C ILE A 173 -3.27 5.59 2.17
N GLY A 174 -3.15 6.88 1.95
CA GLY A 174 -2.29 7.43 0.90
C GLY A 174 -2.14 8.94 1.00
N ASN A 175 -1.38 9.51 0.08
CA ASN A 175 -1.24 10.95 -0.10
C ASN A 175 -2.00 11.35 -1.37
N ASN A 176 -2.38 12.61 -1.52
CA ASN A 176 -3.06 13.13 -2.70
C ASN A 176 -2.14 13.93 -3.64
N GLU A 177 -0.88 14.09 -3.29
CA GLU A 177 0.11 14.78 -4.12
C GLU A 177 0.66 13.81 -5.18
N GLU A 178 0.30 14.05 -6.44
CA GLU A 178 0.79 13.23 -7.56
C GLU A 178 2.22 13.65 -7.94
N THR A 179 3.07 12.66 -8.10
CA THR A 179 4.46 12.83 -8.53
C THR A 179 4.72 11.84 -9.67
N THR A 180 5.31 12.28 -10.78
CA THR A 180 5.76 11.36 -11.83
C THR A 180 6.99 10.57 -11.36
N ILE A 181 7.20 9.38 -11.91
CA ILE A 181 8.40 8.59 -11.61
C ILE A 181 9.67 9.34 -12.04
N LEU A 182 9.59 10.10 -13.13
CA LEU A 182 10.68 10.95 -13.60
C LEU A 182 10.99 12.07 -12.57
N GLN A 183 9.96 12.81 -12.10
CA GLN A 183 10.13 13.84 -11.08
C GLN A 183 10.68 13.28 -9.76
N LEU A 184 10.28 12.08 -9.36
CA LEU A 184 10.84 11.40 -8.20
C LEU A 184 12.34 11.16 -8.36
N ALA A 185 12.77 10.63 -9.53
CA ALA A 185 14.18 10.39 -9.82
C ALA A 185 15.00 11.68 -9.80
N GLU A 186 14.54 12.73 -10.47
CA GLU A 186 15.18 14.05 -10.50
C GLU A 186 15.30 14.66 -9.10
N THR A 187 14.23 14.56 -8.30
CA THR A 187 14.21 15.05 -6.92
C THR A 187 15.25 14.35 -6.06
N ILE A 188 15.35 13.02 -6.17
CA ILE A 188 16.31 12.23 -5.41
C ILE A 188 17.75 12.55 -5.83
N ILE A 189 18.03 12.58 -7.14
CA ILE A 189 19.35 12.97 -7.67
C ILE A 189 19.77 14.33 -7.12
N LYS A 190 18.87 15.31 -7.17
CA LYS A 190 19.12 16.66 -6.65
C LYS A 190 19.40 16.68 -5.15
N ILE A 191 18.64 15.91 -4.35
CA ILE A 191 18.80 15.89 -2.89
C ILE A 191 20.15 15.28 -2.48
N PHE A 192 20.62 14.25 -3.22
CA PHE A 192 21.91 13.60 -2.97
C PHE A 192 23.10 14.34 -3.59
N ASP A 193 22.86 15.36 -4.43
CA ASP A 193 23.90 15.92 -5.33
C ASP A 193 24.61 14.79 -6.12
N SER A 194 23.81 13.82 -6.57
CA SER A 194 24.30 12.60 -7.19
C SER A 194 24.68 12.80 -8.65
N LYS A 195 25.69 12.05 -9.09
CA LYS A 195 26.12 11.99 -10.51
C LYS A 195 25.31 10.97 -11.33
N SER A 196 24.33 10.34 -10.73
CA SER A 196 23.43 9.37 -11.38
C SER A 196 22.78 9.97 -12.62
N LYS A 197 22.69 9.20 -13.69
CA LYS A 197 21.91 9.53 -14.89
C LYS A 197 20.59 8.78 -14.84
N ILE A 198 19.58 9.32 -15.52
CA ILE A 198 18.30 8.62 -15.70
C ILE A 198 18.39 7.84 -17.02
N ILE A 199 18.19 6.53 -16.95
CA ILE A 199 18.20 5.62 -18.10
C ILE A 199 16.78 5.10 -18.30
N HIS A 200 16.22 5.34 -19.47
CA HIS A 200 14.90 4.84 -19.83
C HIS A 200 15.00 3.39 -20.31
N LEU A 201 14.15 2.53 -19.75
CA LEU A 201 13.95 1.13 -20.15
C LEU A 201 12.64 1.02 -20.94
N ASP A 202 12.44 -0.10 -21.60
CA ASP A 202 11.15 -0.40 -22.23
C ASP A 202 10.02 -0.38 -21.19
N PRO A 203 8.80 0.05 -21.56
CA PRO A 203 7.65 0.01 -20.67
C PRO A 203 7.38 -1.41 -20.14
N LEU A 204 6.88 -1.53 -18.93
CA LEU A 204 6.39 -2.82 -18.43
C LEU A 204 5.14 -3.24 -19.20
N GLU A 205 5.05 -4.53 -19.55
CA GLU A 205 3.90 -5.07 -20.28
C GLU A 205 2.61 -5.03 -19.45
N GLU A 206 2.71 -5.30 -18.15
CA GLU A 206 1.59 -5.28 -17.20
C GLU A 206 2.01 -4.71 -15.82
N GLY A 207 1.04 -4.25 -15.05
CA GLY A 207 1.23 -3.87 -13.64
C GLY A 207 1.66 -2.44 -13.39
N ASP A 208 2.01 -1.67 -14.43
CA ASP A 208 2.37 -0.26 -14.28
C ASP A 208 1.20 0.64 -14.73
N MET A 209 0.18 0.77 -13.86
CA MET A 209 -0.96 1.64 -14.11
C MET A 209 -0.51 3.06 -14.39
N THR A 210 -1.24 3.76 -15.28
CA THR A 210 -0.89 5.12 -15.72
C THR A 210 -0.94 6.13 -14.58
N ARG A 211 -1.96 6.03 -13.70
CA ARG A 211 -2.14 6.94 -12.56
C ARG A 211 -2.70 6.20 -11.36
N ARG A 212 -2.33 6.68 -10.15
CA ARG A 212 -2.92 6.25 -8.88
C ARG A 212 -3.04 7.44 -7.94
N GLN A 213 -4.28 7.81 -7.64
CA GLN A 213 -4.57 8.92 -6.72
C GLN A 213 -5.78 8.54 -5.86
N PRO A 214 -5.61 8.39 -4.53
CA PRO A 214 -6.71 8.09 -3.63
C PRO A 214 -7.59 9.31 -3.36
N ASP A 215 -8.88 9.10 -3.11
CA ASP A 215 -9.61 10.00 -2.23
C ASP A 215 -9.03 9.84 -0.82
N VAL A 216 -8.68 10.96 -0.21
CA VAL A 216 -7.98 10.98 1.08
C VAL A 216 -8.80 11.63 2.21
N GLN A 217 -10.10 11.83 2.02
CA GLN A 217 -10.94 12.48 3.02
C GLN A 217 -10.92 11.73 4.36
N ARG A 218 -11.03 10.39 4.33
CA ARG A 218 -10.97 9.55 5.52
C ARG A 218 -9.60 9.60 6.19
N MET A 219 -8.54 9.54 5.42
CA MET A 219 -7.17 9.63 5.95
C MET A 219 -6.88 11.02 6.53
N LYS A 220 -7.35 12.11 5.92
CA LYS A 220 -7.24 13.47 6.49
C LYS A 220 -7.97 13.58 7.82
N HIS A 221 -9.15 12.98 7.94
CA HIS A 221 -9.88 12.93 9.21
C HIS A 221 -9.09 12.17 10.28
N LEU A 222 -8.48 11.04 9.92
CA LEU A 222 -7.63 10.26 10.84
C LEU A 222 -6.39 11.05 11.26
N LEU A 223 -5.69 11.72 10.35
CA LEU A 223 -4.46 12.45 10.70
C LEU A 223 -4.74 13.76 11.44
N ASN A 224 -5.81 14.45 11.08
CA ASN A 224 -6.14 15.79 11.60
C ASN A 224 -4.97 16.80 11.48
N ARG A 225 -4.17 16.64 10.45
CA ARG A 225 -3.03 17.49 10.07
C ARG A 225 -2.72 17.32 8.58
N ASN A 226 -1.85 18.17 8.05
CA ASN A 226 -1.36 18.02 6.67
C ASN A 226 -0.51 16.76 6.52
N PHE A 227 -0.50 16.21 5.31
CA PHE A 227 0.39 15.11 4.94
C PHE A 227 1.84 15.52 5.00
N THR A 228 2.69 14.54 5.24
CA THR A 228 4.13 14.72 5.22
C THR A 228 4.64 14.90 3.78
N SER A 229 5.41 15.95 3.53
CA SER A 229 5.96 16.24 2.20
C SER A 229 7.03 15.22 1.82
N LEU A 230 6.94 14.67 0.61
CA LEU A 230 7.88 13.70 0.06
C LEU A 230 9.33 14.22 0.10
N GLU A 231 9.58 15.42 -0.45
CA GLU A 231 10.93 16.01 -0.50
C GLU A 231 11.53 16.22 0.90
N LYS A 232 10.71 16.69 1.85
CA LYS A 232 11.15 16.94 3.23
C LYS A 232 11.59 15.65 3.92
N GLU A 233 10.84 14.56 3.75
CA GLU A 233 11.17 13.29 4.40
C GLU A 233 12.31 12.56 3.71
N ILE A 234 12.43 12.64 2.38
CA ILE A 234 13.62 12.13 1.69
C ILE A 234 14.87 12.77 2.26
N LYS A 235 14.88 14.10 2.46
CA LYS A 235 16.01 14.83 3.10
C LYS A 235 16.34 14.36 4.51
N LYS A 236 15.36 13.82 5.26
CA LYS A 236 15.60 13.25 6.60
C LYS A 236 16.09 11.81 6.56
N ILE A 237 15.59 11.02 5.59
CA ILE A 237 15.99 9.62 5.42
C ILE A 237 17.48 9.49 5.14
N ILE A 238 18.06 10.45 4.43
CA ILE A 238 19.47 10.42 4.01
C ILE A 238 20.44 11.00 5.06
N LYS A 239 19.94 11.66 6.10
CA LYS A 239 20.76 12.11 7.24
C LYS A 239 20.94 10.98 8.26
#